data_935ca9c142d3996526b74583a6ad025c
#
_entry.id   935ca9c142d3996526b74583a6ad025c
#
_cell.length_a   1.000
_cell.length_b   1.000
_cell.length_c   1.000
_cell.angle_alpha   90.00
_cell.angle_beta   90.00
_cell.angle_gamma   90.00
#
_symmetry.space_group_name_H-M   'P 1'
#
loop_
_entity.id
_entity.type
_entity.pdbx_description
1 polymer ?
#
loop_
_entity_poly.entity_id
_entity_poly.type
_entity_poly.pdbx_seq_one_letter_code
_entity_poly.pdbx_strand_id
1 'polypeptide(L)'
;MSVASRMTMANMAIEAGAKCALFTPDEKTAEYCEIELNDYQKSLVGDEDAVYMKTMTYKAEDFVPVMACPSQVDKIRNVSELEGTEIDQVFIGSCTNGRLEDLRAAAEVLKGKKVADFVKLIVTPASRKIYRQALADGTLDILAEAGAIITHPGCGLCCGRTGGILSDGERVVATNNRNFLGRMGTSKVEIYLASPRTAATCAVAGKIVNPE
;
A
#
# COMPACT_ATOMS: atom_id res chain seq x y z
N MET A 1 -13.00 -6.53 6.49
CA MET A 1 -12.03 -5.60 5.84
C MET A 1 -11.83 -4.42 6.78
N SER A 2 -10.58 -3.94 6.97
CA SER A 2 -10.29 -2.74 7.75
C SER A 2 -10.74 -1.47 7.03
N VAL A 3 -10.87 -0.35 7.75
CA VAL A 3 -11.18 0.95 7.12
C VAL A 3 -10.02 1.41 6.23
N ALA A 4 -8.78 1.12 6.60
CA ALA A 4 -7.60 1.43 5.77
C ALA A 4 -7.67 0.70 4.41
N SER A 5 -8.00 -0.59 4.39
CA SER A 5 -8.19 -1.35 3.15
C SER A 5 -9.36 -0.80 2.30
N ARG A 6 -10.48 -0.40 2.94
CA ARG A 6 -11.61 0.25 2.24
C ARG A 6 -11.16 1.57 1.58
N MET A 7 -10.35 2.37 2.26
CA MET A 7 -9.81 3.62 1.72
C MET A 7 -8.92 3.38 0.50
N THR A 8 -8.10 2.33 0.51
CA THR A 8 -7.27 1.94 -0.63
C THR A 8 -8.13 1.56 -1.83
N MET A 9 -9.14 0.71 -1.64
CA MET A 9 -10.07 0.35 -2.71
C MET A 9 -10.84 1.56 -3.23
N ALA A 10 -11.34 2.43 -2.34
CA ALA A 10 -12.05 3.66 -2.73
C ALA A 10 -11.15 4.60 -3.53
N ASN A 11 -9.88 4.75 -3.13
CA ASN A 11 -8.92 5.56 -3.87
C ASN A 11 -8.61 5.00 -5.26
N MET A 12 -8.64 3.67 -5.44
CA MET A 12 -8.37 3.02 -6.72
C MET A 12 -9.59 2.91 -7.64
N ALA A 13 -10.79 3.22 -7.18
CA ALA A 13 -12.01 3.14 -7.98
C ALA A 13 -11.94 3.99 -9.27
N ILE A 14 -11.24 5.12 -9.24
CA ILE A 14 -11.04 5.98 -10.41
C ILE A 14 -10.31 5.26 -11.55
N GLU A 15 -9.42 4.32 -11.22
CA GLU A 15 -8.67 3.53 -12.21
C GLU A 15 -9.59 2.53 -12.93
N ALA A 16 -10.74 2.20 -12.33
CA ALA A 16 -11.80 1.42 -12.96
C ALA A 16 -12.84 2.30 -13.68
N GLY A 17 -12.59 3.60 -13.83
CA GLY A 17 -13.49 4.54 -14.50
C GLY A 17 -14.64 5.06 -13.62
N ALA A 18 -14.67 4.71 -12.33
CA ALA A 18 -15.69 5.21 -11.40
C ALA A 18 -15.35 6.60 -10.86
N LYS A 19 -16.37 7.38 -10.51
CA LYS A 19 -16.15 8.67 -9.81
C LYS A 19 -15.76 8.48 -8.34
N CYS A 20 -16.31 7.47 -7.69
CA CYS A 20 -16.05 7.16 -6.29
C CYS A 20 -16.37 5.69 -6.00
N ALA A 21 -16.00 5.23 -4.82
CA ALA A 21 -16.48 3.99 -4.24
C ALA A 21 -17.10 4.27 -2.87
N LEU A 22 -18.16 3.57 -2.57
CA LEU A 22 -18.91 3.70 -1.32
C LEU A 22 -18.81 2.39 -0.54
N PHE A 23 -18.64 2.52 0.75
CA PHE A 23 -18.70 1.41 1.69
C PHE A 23 -19.80 1.70 2.71
N THR A 24 -20.65 0.74 2.95
CA THR A 24 -21.66 0.81 4.00
C THR A 24 -20.97 1.06 5.35
N PRO A 25 -21.37 2.09 6.10
CA PRO A 25 -20.85 2.32 7.44
C PRO A 25 -21.19 1.18 8.38
N ASP A 26 -20.23 0.78 9.18
CA ASP A 26 -20.37 -0.27 10.20
C ASP A 26 -19.63 0.09 11.49
N GLU A 27 -19.58 -0.81 12.44
CA GLU A 27 -18.89 -0.63 13.71
C GLU A 27 -17.41 -0.26 13.54
N LYS A 28 -16.72 -0.82 12.54
CA LYS A 28 -15.32 -0.47 12.23
C LYS A 28 -15.20 0.97 11.75
N THR A 29 -16.20 1.46 11.00
CA THR A 29 -16.26 2.86 10.57
C THR A 29 -16.46 3.77 11.77
N ALA A 30 -17.37 3.43 12.69
CA ALA A 30 -17.61 4.17 13.92
C ALA A 30 -16.35 4.26 14.79
N GLU A 31 -15.70 3.13 15.03
CA GLU A 31 -14.44 3.06 15.77
C GLU A 31 -13.33 3.91 15.14
N TYR A 32 -13.14 3.79 13.85
CA TYR A 32 -12.11 4.56 13.11
C TYR A 32 -12.34 6.06 13.17
N CYS A 33 -13.59 6.49 13.07
CA CYS A 33 -14.00 7.89 13.13
C CYS A 33 -14.13 8.44 14.55
N GLU A 34 -14.04 7.59 15.57
CA GLU A 34 -14.25 7.93 16.99
C GLU A 34 -15.63 8.59 17.22
N ILE A 35 -16.69 8.02 16.59
CA ILE A 35 -18.09 8.48 16.68
C ILE A 35 -19.04 7.33 16.94
N GLU A 36 -20.24 7.66 17.40
CA GLU A 36 -21.40 6.76 17.31
C GLU A 36 -22.15 7.02 15.98
N LEU A 37 -22.52 5.96 15.28
CA LEU A 37 -23.33 6.09 14.07
C LEU A 37 -24.77 6.46 14.43
N ASN A 38 -25.26 7.57 13.91
CA ASN A 38 -26.65 7.95 14.01
C ASN A 38 -27.52 7.18 12.99
N ASP A 39 -28.85 7.29 13.11
CA ASP A 39 -29.78 6.52 12.28
C ASP A 39 -29.64 6.84 10.78
N TYR A 40 -29.33 8.09 10.43
CA TYR A 40 -29.04 8.45 9.04
C TYR A 40 -27.80 7.74 8.51
N GLN A 41 -26.70 7.71 9.28
CA GLN A 41 -25.48 7.01 8.87
C GLN A 41 -25.70 5.50 8.76
N LYS A 42 -26.50 4.89 9.65
CA LYS A 42 -26.87 3.48 9.56
C LYS A 42 -27.74 3.16 8.35
N SER A 43 -28.52 4.12 7.87
CA SER A 43 -29.36 3.97 6.68
C SER A 43 -28.62 4.14 5.35
N LEU A 44 -27.32 4.48 5.37
CA LEU A 44 -26.50 4.60 4.15
C LEU A 44 -26.11 3.21 3.60
N VAL A 45 -27.11 2.46 3.21
CA VAL A 45 -27.02 1.15 2.56
C VAL A 45 -27.79 1.21 1.24
N GLY A 46 -27.52 0.29 0.33
CA GLY A 46 -28.35 0.16 -0.87
C GLY A 46 -29.76 -0.31 -0.51
N ASP A 47 -30.78 0.21 -1.20
CA ASP A 47 -32.15 -0.21 -1.01
C ASP A 47 -32.30 -1.72 -1.34
N GLU A 48 -33.27 -2.40 -0.74
CA GLU A 48 -33.47 -3.85 -0.96
C GLU A 48 -33.78 -4.20 -2.41
N ASP A 49 -34.40 -3.26 -3.15
CA ASP A 49 -34.74 -3.38 -4.56
C ASP A 49 -33.74 -2.67 -5.49
N ALA A 50 -32.60 -2.25 -4.98
CA ALA A 50 -31.57 -1.57 -5.76
C ALA A 50 -31.07 -2.43 -6.91
N VAL A 51 -31.11 -1.90 -8.13
CA VAL A 51 -30.64 -2.59 -9.34
C VAL A 51 -29.19 -2.20 -9.63
N TYR A 52 -28.31 -3.17 -9.56
CA TYR A 52 -26.90 -3.00 -9.88
C TYR A 52 -26.59 -3.48 -11.29
N MET A 53 -25.76 -2.75 -12.01
CA MET A 53 -25.29 -3.16 -13.33
C MET A 53 -24.56 -4.52 -13.27
N LYS A 54 -23.84 -4.77 -12.19
CA LYS A 54 -23.12 -6.02 -11.95
C LYS A 54 -22.88 -6.24 -10.46
N THR A 55 -23.11 -7.45 -10.01
CA THR A 55 -22.72 -7.91 -8.66
C THR A 55 -21.62 -8.94 -8.78
N MET A 56 -20.55 -8.79 -7.99
CA MET A 56 -19.43 -9.73 -7.94
C MET A 56 -19.19 -10.19 -6.51
N THR A 57 -19.04 -11.48 -6.34
CA THR A 57 -18.76 -12.09 -5.03
C THR A 57 -17.41 -12.79 -5.07
N TYR A 58 -16.58 -12.52 -4.07
CA TYR A 58 -15.27 -13.12 -3.92
C TYR A 58 -15.13 -13.78 -2.56
N LYS A 59 -14.38 -14.87 -2.48
CA LYS A 59 -13.95 -15.45 -1.22
C LYS A 59 -12.55 -14.98 -0.88
N ALA A 60 -12.34 -14.61 0.38
CA ALA A 60 -11.03 -14.11 0.83
C ALA A 60 -9.90 -15.15 0.66
N GLU A 61 -10.24 -16.42 0.79
CA GLU A 61 -9.32 -17.55 0.62
C GLU A 61 -8.80 -17.77 -0.81
N ASP A 62 -9.50 -17.21 -1.80
CA ASP A 62 -9.11 -17.32 -3.21
C ASP A 62 -8.01 -16.32 -3.60
N PHE A 63 -7.70 -15.36 -2.71
CA PHE A 63 -6.67 -14.35 -3.01
C PHE A 63 -5.27 -14.86 -2.63
N VAL A 64 -4.38 -14.83 -3.60
CA VAL A 64 -2.95 -15.09 -3.42
C VAL A 64 -2.16 -13.78 -3.52
N PRO A 65 -0.90 -13.72 -3.03
CA PRO A 65 -0.06 -12.55 -3.20
C PRO A 65 0.15 -12.20 -4.68
N VAL A 66 -0.21 -10.96 -5.03
CA VAL A 66 -0.09 -10.44 -6.39
C VAL A 66 0.66 -9.13 -6.43
N MET A 67 1.17 -8.77 -7.60
CA MET A 67 1.75 -7.47 -7.91
C MET A 67 1.09 -6.87 -9.16
N ALA A 68 0.86 -5.56 -9.12
CA ALA A 68 0.59 -4.82 -10.36
C ALA A 68 1.91 -4.47 -11.04
N CYS A 69 2.10 -5.00 -12.24
CA CYS A 69 3.33 -4.80 -13.02
C CYS A 69 3.39 -3.41 -13.67
N PRO A 70 4.57 -2.92 -14.04
CA PRO A 70 4.71 -1.67 -14.78
C PRO A 70 3.91 -1.69 -16.10
N SER A 71 3.24 -0.68 -16.50
CA SER A 71 2.98 0.68 -16.02
C SER A 71 1.46 0.88 -15.88
N GLN A 72 0.75 -0.16 -15.49
CA GLN A 72 -0.70 -0.23 -15.39
C GLN A 72 -1.10 -0.94 -14.09
N VAL A 73 -2.11 -0.41 -13.40
CA VAL A 73 -2.54 -0.97 -12.11
C VAL A 73 -3.33 -2.29 -12.25
N ASP A 74 -3.88 -2.56 -13.41
CA ASP A 74 -4.66 -3.77 -13.75
C ASP A 74 -3.80 -4.88 -14.38
N LYS A 75 -2.52 -4.62 -14.65
CA LYS A 75 -1.58 -5.63 -15.13
C LYS A 75 -1.09 -6.50 -13.96
N ILE A 76 -2.00 -7.32 -13.45
CA ILE A 76 -1.76 -8.14 -12.26
C ILE A 76 -1.06 -9.46 -12.62
N ARG A 77 -0.06 -9.84 -11.82
CA ARG A 77 0.59 -11.16 -11.84
C ARG A 77 0.77 -11.69 -10.43
N ASN A 78 0.79 -13.01 -10.29
CA ASN A 78 1.19 -13.64 -9.03
C ASN A 78 2.64 -13.29 -8.71
N VAL A 79 2.95 -13.06 -7.44
CA VAL A 79 4.32 -12.74 -7.01
C VAL A 79 5.30 -13.85 -7.43
N SER A 80 4.85 -15.12 -7.35
CA SER A 80 5.65 -16.29 -7.75
C SER A 80 6.09 -16.29 -9.22
N GLU A 81 5.37 -15.60 -10.11
CA GLU A 81 5.73 -15.47 -11.53
C GLU A 81 6.84 -14.43 -11.76
N LEU A 82 7.09 -13.57 -10.78
CA LEU A 82 8.04 -12.46 -10.84
C LEU A 82 9.29 -12.69 -10.01
N GLU A 83 9.36 -13.82 -9.30
CA GLU A 83 10.46 -14.14 -8.39
C GLU A 83 11.83 -14.05 -9.09
N GLY A 84 12.80 -13.53 -8.35
CA GLY A 84 14.15 -13.34 -8.85
C GLY A 84 14.40 -12.01 -9.55
N THR A 85 13.36 -11.22 -9.87
CA THR A 85 13.54 -9.89 -10.44
C THR A 85 14.26 -8.98 -9.44
N GLU A 86 15.45 -8.52 -9.76
CA GLU A 86 16.24 -7.60 -8.92
C GLU A 86 15.56 -6.24 -8.82
N ILE A 87 15.69 -5.60 -7.66
CA ILE A 87 15.11 -4.29 -7.37
C ILE A 87 16.14 -3.35 -6.75
N ASP A 88 16.01 -2.06 -7.00
CA ASP A 88 16.91 -1.02 -6.49
C ASP A 88 16.32 -0.30 -5.29
N GLN A 89 14.99 -0.28 -5.18
CA GLN A 89 14.30 0.48 -4.16
C GLN A 89 13.00 -0.16 -3.72
N VAL A 90 12.64 0.07 -2.48
CA VAL A 90 11.30 -0.24 -1.94
C VAL A 90 10.71 1.02 -1.34
N PHE A 91 9.44 1.28 -1.63
CA PHE A 91 8.67 2.38 -1.06
C PHE A 91 7.45 1.86 -0.32
N ILE A 92 7.41 2.05 1.01
CA ILE A 92 6.28 1.67 1.86
C ILE A 92 5.62 2.94 2.38
N GLY A 93 4.33 3.13 2.07
CA GLY A 93 3.64 4.26 2.62
C GLY A 93 2.73 5.01 1.67
N SER A 94 2.75 6.31 1.79
CA SER A 94 1.86 7.32 1.21
C SER A 94 0.50 7.47 1.93
N CYS A 95 -0.39 8.30 1.39
CA CYS A 95 -1.66 8.66 2.04
C CYS A 95 -2.64 7.49 2.23
N THR A 96 -2.57 6.45 1.39
CA THR A 96 -3.46 5.28 1.46
C THR A 96 -2.83 4.11 2.18
N ASN A 97 -1.62 3.71 1.82
CA ASN A 97 -0.96 2.49 2.30
C ASN A 97 0.24 2.76 3.20
N GLY A 98 0.24 3.88 3.90
CA GLY A 98 1.12 4.22 5.02
C GLY A 98 0.35 4.30 6.34
N ARG A 99 -0.75 3.56 6.47
CA ARG A 99 -1.55 3.46 7.69
C ARG A 99 -0.82 2.65 8.73
N LEU A 100 -1.26 2.72 9.97
CA LEU A 100 -0.58 2.04 11.07
C LEU A 100 -0.49 0.52 10.84
N GLU A 101 -1.56 -0.08 10.31
CA GLU A 101 -1.58 -1.52 9.98
C GLU A 101 -0.57 -1.88 8.89
N ASP A 102 -0.38 -1.01 7.88
CA ASP A 102 0.61 -1.23 6.81
C ASP A 102 2.03 -1.18 7.34
N LEU A 103 2.33 -0.17 8.18
CA LEU A 103 3.65 -0.01 8.80
C LEU A 103 3.97 -1.17 9.74
N ARG A 104 2.99 -1.63 10.52
CA ARG A 104 3.14 -2.80 11.41
C ARG A 104 3.39 -4.08 10.61
N ALA A 105 2.62 -4.31 9.53
CA ALA A 105 2.80 -5.48 8.67
C ALA A 105 4.20 -5.52 8.04
N ALA A 106 4.75 -4.36 7.65
CA ALA A 106 6.12 -4.26 7.17
C ALA A 106 7.14 -4.49 8.31
N ALA A 107 6.91 -3.89 9.48
CA ALA A 107 7.78 -4.04 10.64
C ALA A 107 7.85 -5.49 11.16
N GLU A 108 6.74 -6.23 11.12
CA GLU A 108 6.72 -7.66 11.45
C GLU A 108 7.71 -8.47 10.57
N VAL A 109 7.75 -8.18 9.28
CA VAL A 109 8.68 -8.84 8.35
C VAL A 109 10.12 -8.42 8.58
N LEU A 110 10.35 -7.13 8.87
CA LEU A 110 11.68 -6.51 9.00
C LEU A 110 12.32 -6.72 10.38
N LYS A 111 11.55 -7.08 11.38
CA LYS A 111 12.03 -7.25 12.76
C LYS A 111 13.22 -8.22 12.83
N GLY A 112 14.36 -7.71 13.31
CA GLY A 112 15.60 -8.46 13.43
C GLY A 112 16.31 -8.77 12.10
N LYS A 113 15.82 -8.20 10.99
CA LYS A 113 16.44 -8.33 9.66
C LYS A 113 16.99 -6.99 9.19
N LYS A 114 17.80 -7.04 8.13
CA LYS A 114 18.32 -5.84 7.45
C LYS A 114 17.83 -5.82 6.02
N VAL A 115 17.61 -4.62 5.51
CA VAL A 115 17.41 -4.38 4.08
C VAL A 115 18.68 -4.72 3.34
N ALA A 116 18.58 -5.29 2.14
CA ALA A 116 19.73 -5.61 1.30
C ALA A 116 20.58 -4.34 1.05
N ASP A 117 21.90 -4.44 1.13
CA ASP A 117 22.83 -3.30 1.16
C ASP A 117 22.68 -2.34 -0.02
N PHE A 118 22.28 -2.86 -1.18
CA PHE A 118 22.09 -2.08 -2.41
C PHE A 118 20.64 -1.57 -2.60
N VAL A 119 19.70 -1.93 -1.71
CA VAL A 119 18.30 -1.50 -1.80
C VAL A 119 18.03 -0.31 -0.89
N LYS A 120 17.42 0.73 -1.42
CA LYS A 120 16.89 1.83 -0.62
C LYS A 120 15.47 1.52 -0.15
N LEU A 121 15.26 1.35 1.14
CA LEU A 121 13.91 1.30 1.72
C LEU A 121 13.48 2.67 2.22
N ILE A 122 12.43 3.23 1.62
CA ILE A 122 11.84 4.51 2.03
C ILE A 122 10.46 4.26 2.62
N VAL A 123 10.21 4.81 3.81
CA VAL A 123 8.94 4.69 4.52
C VAL A 123 8.32 6.06 4.74
N THR A 124 7.08 6.24 4.30
CA THR A 124 6.33 7.50 4.46
C THR A 124 4.99 7.23 5.16
N PRO A 125 4.84 7.55 6.44
CA PRO A 125 3.57 7.43 7.16
C PRO A 125 2.48 8.32 6.55
N ALA A 126 1.22 7.87 6.59
CA ALA A 126 0.12 8.57 5.94
C ALA A 126 -0.26 9.90 6.62
N SER A 127 -0.03 10.06 7.92
CA SER A 127 -0.36 11.27 8.67
C SER A 127 0.49 11.43 9.94
N ARG A 128 0.46 12.64 10.51
CA ARG A 128 1.14 12.90 11.81
C ARG A 128 0.57 12.05 12.95
N LYS A 129 -0.73 11.76 12.95
CA LYS A 129 -1.36 10.87 13.95
C LYS A 129 -0.73 9.49 13.86
N ILE A 130 -0.67 8.91 12.64
CA ILE A 130 -0.07 7.60 12.39
C ILE A 130 1.42 7.57 12.70
N TYR A 131 2.17 8.60 12.27
CA TYR A 131 3.59 8.72 12.60
C TYR A 131 3.83 8.64 14.12
N ARG A 132 3.04 9.40 14.91
CA ARG A 132 3.17 9.40 16.38
C ARG A 132 2.77 8.06 17.00
N GLN A 133 1.73 7.41 16.49
CA GLN A 133 1.32 6.09 16.95
C GLN A 133 2.40 5.04 16.67
N ALA A 134 2.94 5.01 15.45
CA ALA A 134 4.00 4.09 15.06
C ALA A 134 5.34 4.36 15.76
N LEU A 135 5.58 5.60 16.20
CA LEU A 135 6.71 5.93 17.06
C LEU A 135 6.47 5.41 18.49
N ALA A 136 5.28 5.62 19.02
CA ALA A 136 4.95 5.25 20.40
C ALA A 136 4.92 3.72 20.63
N ASP A 137 4.55 2.94 19.62
CA ASP A 137 4.49 1.47 19.72
C ASP A 137 5.76 0.76 19.22
N GLY A 138 6.81 1.51 18.87
CA GLY A 138 8.10 0.96 18.43
C GLY A 138 8.13 0.49 16.98
N THR A 139 7.05 0.65 16.21
CA THR A 139 7.00 0.27 14.79
C THR A 139 8.06 1.00 13.96
N LEU A 140 8.22 2.33 14.16
CA LEU A 140 9.23 3.11 13.43
C LEU A 140 10.66 2.75 13.84
N ASP A 141 10.87 2.37 15.09
CA ASP A 141 12.17 1.92 15.57
C ASP A 141 12.62 0.64 14.85
N ILE A 142 11.75 -0.36 14.78
CA ILE A 142 12.00 -1.60 14.02
C ILE A 142 12.35 -1.30 12.55
N LEU A 143 11.58 -0.41 11.91
CA LEU A 143 11.80 -0.05 10.51
C LEU A 143 13.16 0.66 10.32
N ALA A 144 13.49 1.60 11.22
CA ALA A 144 14.76 2.31 11.20
C ALA A 144 15.96 1.38 11.48
N GLU A 145 15.84 0.47 12.45
CA GLU A 145 16.85 -0.54 12.73
C GLU A 145 17.10 -1.46 11.52
N ALA A 146 16.07 -1.77 10.74
CA ALA A 146 16.21 -2.55 9.51
C ALA A 146 16.96 -1.81 8.40
N GLY A 147 17.13 -0.47 8.51
CA GLY A 147 17.79 0.38 7.53
C GLY A 147 16.84 1.24 6.69
N ALA A 148 15.57 1.38 7.11
CA ALA A 148 14.62 2.23 6.41
C ALA A 148 14.89 3.73 6.61
N ILE A 149 14.74 4.51 5.54
CA ILE A 149 14.70 5.97 5.58
C ILE A 149 13.27 6.40 5.88
N ILE A 150 13.01 6.90 7.07
CA ILE A 150 11.67 7.35 7.47
C ILE A 150 11.52 8.83 7.15
N THR A 151 10.51 9.15 6.34
CA THR A 151 10.23 10.52 5.92
C THR A 151 9.07 11.14 6.71
N HIS A 152 8.89 12.46 6.58
CA HIS A 152 7.70 13.11 7.09
C HIS A 152 6.42 12.58 6.42
N PRO A 153 5.29 12.56 7.15
CA PRO A 153 4.01 12.14 6.61
C PRO A 153 3.57 12.93 5.38
N GLY A 154 3.05 12.23 4.39
CA GLY A 154 2.58 12.85 3.15
C GLY A 154 2.45 11.87 1.98
N CYS A 155 2.51 12.38 0.77
CA CYS A 155 2.54 11.54 -0.43
C CYS A 155 3.89 10.85 -0.63
N GLY A 156 4.97 11.43 -0.09
CA GLY A 156 6.32 10.88 -0.26
C GLY A 156 6.68 10.69 -1.73
N LEU A 157 7.34 9.59 -2.03
CA LEU A 157 7.75 9.23 -3.40
C LEU A 157 6.58 8.96 -4.36
N CYS A 158 5.38 8.66 -3.84
CA CYS A 158 4.21 8.30 -4.68
C CYS A 158 3.93 9.27 -5.84
N CYS A 159 4.29 10.54 -5.70
CA CYS A 159 4.10 11.56 -6.74
C CYS A 159 5.40 11.98 -7.45
N GLY A 160 6.53 11.33 -7.15
CA GLY A 160 7.82 11.60 -7.78
C GLY A 160 8.40 13.00 -7.52
N ARG A 161 8.06 13.61 -6.38
CA ARG A 161 8.47 14.99 -6.06
C ARG A 161 9.34 15.15 -4.82
N THR A 162 9.51 14.07 -4.06
CA THR A 162 10.29 14.06 -2.82
C THR A 162 11.19 12.85 -2.76
N GLY A 163 12.22 12.88 -1.94
CA GLY A 163 13.31 11.93 -1.79
C GLY A 163 13.12 10.51 -2.34
N GLY A 164 14.16 9.99 -2.96
CA GLY A 164 14.15 8.64 -3.54
C GLY A 164 13.63 8.57 -4.99
N ILE A 165 13.60 9.70 -5.71
CA ILE A 165 13.25 9.73 -7.14
C ILE A 165 14.22 8.82 -7.90
N LEU A 166 13.64 7.93 -8.74
CA LEU A 166 14.38 6.90 -9.44
C LEU A 166 14.92 7.40 -10.79
N SER A 167 16.04 6.81 -11.18
CA SER A 167 16.73 7.04 -12.43
C SER A 167 16.35 6.01 -13.49
N ASP A 168 16.84 6.21 -14.72
CA ASP A 168 16.62 5.30 -15.84
C ASP A 168 17.04 3.85 -15.50
N GLY A 169 16.13 2.92 -15.70
CA GLY A 169 16.37 1.48 -15.53
C GLY A 169 16.21 0.98 -14.08
N GLU A 170 16.01 1.85 -13.09
CA GLU A 170 15.77 1.42 -11.72
C GLU A 170 14.37 0.79 -11.56
N ARG A 171 14.30 -0.21 -10.66
CA ARG A 171 13.08 -0.93 -10.30
C ARG A 171 12.70 -0.66 -8.86
N VAL A 172 11.41 -0.38 -8.64
CA VAL A 172 10.87 -0.17 -7.31
C VAL A 172 9.67 -1.06 -7.02
N VAL A 173 9.66 -1.69 -5.85
CA VAL A 173 8.45 -2.29 -5.27
C VAL A 173 7.82 -1.28 -4.32
N ALA A 174 6.55 -0.95 -4.53
CA ALA A 174 5.89 0.13 -3.83
C ALA A 174 4.50 -0.25 -3.35
N THR A 175 4.06 0.34 -2.23
CA THR A 175 2.72 0.09 -1.67
C THR A 175 1.70 1.16 -2.03
N ASN A 176 2.08 2.20 -2.75
CA ASN A 176 1.15 3.22 -3.23
C ASN A 176 0.21 2.67 -4.32
N ASN A 177 -0.74 3.50 -4.79
CA ASN A 177 -1.84 3.03 -5.64
C ASN A 177 -1.61 3.23 -7.15
N ARG A 178 -0.48 3.77 -7.59
CA ARG A 178 -0.25 4.09 -9.01
C ARG A 178 1.18 3.81 -9.43
N ASN A 179 1.31 3.24 -10.63
CA ASN A 179 2.58 2.85 -11.23
C ASN A 179 2.76 3.33 -12.69
N PHE A 180 2.11 4.43 -13.05
CA PHE A 180 2.17 4.98 -14.41
C PHE A 180 3.57 5.44 -14.78
N LEU A 181 3.87 5.49 -16.07
CA LEU A 181 5.15 5.96 -16.60
C LEU A 181 5.50 7.37 -16.07
N GLY A 182 6.72 7.54 -15.64
CA GLY A 182 7.21 8.80 -15.09
C GLY A 182 6.68 9.17 -13.71
N ARG A 183 5.94 8.29 -13.06
CA ARG A 183 5.29 8.58 -11.75
C ARG A 183 6.28 8.81 -10.62
N MET A 184 7.42 8.08 -10.60
CA MET A 184 8.40 8.14 -9.53
C MET A 184 9.81 8.53 -10.01
N GLY A 185 9.92 9.10 -11.19
CA GLY A 185 11.17 9.47 -11.82
C GLY A 185 11.03 9.57 -13.33
N THR A 186 11.93 8.93 -14.06
CA THR A 186 11.88 8.90 -15.52
C THR A 186 10.82 7.92 -16.04
N SER A 187 10.50 8.00 -17.33
CA SER A 187 9.58 7.05 -17.97
C SER A 187 10.16 5.65 -18.16
N LYS A 188 11.44 5.44 -17.83
CA LYS A 188 12.12 4.14 -17.91
C LYS A 188 12.21 3.41 -16.57
N VAL A 189 11.58 3.94 -15.54
CA VAL A 189 11.46 3.29 -14.22
C VAL A 189 10.39 2.22 -14.28
N GLU A 190 10.67 1.07 -13.68
CA GLU A 190 9.71 -0.02 -13.49
C GLU A 190 9.13 0.03 -12.07
N ILE A 191 7.82 0.29 -11.95
CA ILE A 191 7.12 0.38 -10.67
C ILE A 191 6.20 -0.80 -10.50
N TYR A 192 6.48 -1.66 -9.51
CA TYR A 192 5.65 -2.80 -9.11
C TYR A 192 4.85 -2.43 -7.87
N LEU A 193 3.53 -2.57 -7.90
CA LEU A 193 2.70 -2.34 -6.71
C LEU A 193 2.46 -3.64 -5.97
N ALA A 194 2.65 -3.62 -4.65
CA ALA A 194 2.55 -4.79 -3.80
C ALA A 194 1.97 -4.45 -2.42
N SER A 195 1.62 -5.48 -1.66
CA SER A 195 1.27 -5.32 -0.25
C SER A 195 2.49 -4.88 0.60
N PRO A 196 2.28 -4.25 1.76
CA PRO A 196 3.38 -3.90 2.67
C PRO A 196 4.24 -5.10 3.08
N ARG A 197 3.63 -6.26 3.30
CA ARG A 197 4.33 -7.50 3.64
C ARG A 197 5.22 -7.96 2.48
N THR A 198 4.69 -8.02 1.28
CA THR A 198 5.46 -8.38 0.06
C THR A 198 6.60 -7.38 -0.18
N ALA A 199 6.33 -6.09 -0.09
CA ALA A 199 7.34 -5.05 -0.28
C ALA A 199 8.49 -5.16 0.74
N ALA A 200 8.17 -5.39 2.02
CA ALA A 200 9.16 -5.58 3.07
C ALA A 200 9.99 -6.84 2.85
N THR A 201 9.38 -7.94 2.42
CA THR A 201 10.09 -9.19 2.09
C THR A 201 11.05 -8.97 0.93
N CYS A 202 10.63 -8.27 -0.11
CA CYS A 202 11.48 -7.90 -1.25
C CYS A 202 12.64 -6.99 -0.82
N ALA A 203 12.43 -6.06 0.11
CA ALA A 203 13.49 -5.19 0.63
C ALA A 203 14.63 -5.97 1.31
N VAL A 204 14.29 -7.01 2.06
CA VAL A 204 15.28 -7.89 2.70
C VAL A 204 16.03 -8.74 1.66
N ALA A 205 15.30 -9.25 0.66
CA ALA A 205 15.86 -10.15 -0.35
C ALA A 205 16.64 -9.43 -1.46
N GLY A 206 16.44 -8.13 -1.67
CA GLY A 206 17.00 -7.36 -2.78
C GLY A 206 16.39 -7.70 -4.15
N LYS A 207 15.33 -8.47 -4.17
CA LYS A 207 14.62 -8.94 -5.36
C LYS A 207 13.18 -9.29 -5.04
N ILE A 208 12.36 -9.45 -6.06
CA ILE A 208 10.98 -9.91 -5.88
C ILE A 208 11.01 -11.36 -5.39
N VAL A 209 10.33 -11.59 -4.27
CA VAL A 209 10.12 -12.91 -3.67
C VAL A 209 8.71 -13.01 -3.09
N ASN A 210 8.18 -14.21 -3.07
CA ASN A 210 6.87 -14.46 -2.48
C ASN A 210 6.93 -14.26 -0.96
N PRO A 211 6.02 -13.49 -0.36
CA PRO A 211 5.95 -13.38 1.09
C PRO A 211 5.46 -14.72 1.66
N GLU A 212 6.16 -15.25 2.67
CA GLU A 212 5.72 -16.41 3.46
C GLU A 212 4.60 -16.02 4.45
#